data_6a4476d3e645b1c4a55a97c92130013b
#
_entry.id   6a4476d3e645b1c4a55a97c92130013b
#
_cell.length_a   1.000
_cell.length_b   1.000
_cell.length_c   1.000
_cell.angle_alpha   90.00
_cell.angle_beta   90.00
_cell.angle_gamma   90.00
#
_symmetry.space_group_name_H-M   'P 1'
#
loop_
_entity.id
_entity.type
_entity.pdbx_description
1 polymer ?
#
loop_
_entity_poly.entity_id
_entity_poly.type
_entity_poly.pdbx_seq_one_letter_code
_entity_poly.pdbx_strand_id
1 'polypeptide(L)'
;TEERFLNSREDLEGQIAIATPGENDELHILSSTQHPSEVQKVVAENLGQPLNAVTVEVRRMGGAFGGKETQGNLIAVVAALAAKVTDRPAKLRLDRDDDMVLTGKRHPFRIAYEVGFDDTGLISAVRLEQWANCGWSTDLSHAIADRAMFHADNAYFYPAAEIVSHRCKTNLVSMTA
;
A
#
# COMPACT_ATOMS: atom_id res chain seq x y z
N THR A 1 16.92 -1.18 20.86
CA THR A 1 15.95 -2.28 20.71
C THR A 1 15.13 -1.99 19.48
N GLU A 2 15.43 -2.67 18.37
CA GLU A 2 14.57 -2.67 17.18
C GLU A 2 13.26 -3.38 17.55
N GLU A 3 12.23 -2.63 17.87
CA GLU A 3 10.89 -3.17 17.86
C GLU A 3 10.50 -3.41 16.41
N ARG A 4 10.62 -4.64 15.95
CA ARG A 4 9.96 -5.10 14.74
C ARG A 4 8.46 -5.09 15.02
N PHE A 5 7.80 -3.99 14.67
CA PHE A 5 6.34 -3.98 14.59
C PHE A 5 5.92 -4.96 13.50
N LEU A 6 5.54 -6.16 13.94
CA LEU A 6 4.83 -7.13 13.11
C LEU A 6 3.40 -6.61 12.87
N ASN A 7 3.26 -5.62 12.01
CA ASN A 7 1.96 -5.06 11.59
C ASN A 7 1.21 -5.97 10.60
N SER A 8 1.37 -7.27 10.74
CA SER A 8 0.85 -8.26 9.81
C SER A 8 -0.57 -8.75 10.13
N ARG A 9 -1.25 -8.15 11.10
CA ARG A 9 -2.56 -8.64 11.55
C ARG A 9 -3.76 -7.86 11.01
N GLU A 10 -3.54 -6.81 10.25
CA GLU A 10 -4.63 -5.94 9.81
C GLU A 10 -5.47 -6.58 8.70
N ASP A 11 -4.85 -7.36 7.80
CA ASP A 11 -5.56 -8.09 6.76
C ASP A 11 -5.56 -9.60 7.05
N LEU A 12 -6.69 -10.12 7.54
CA LEU A 12 -6.89 -11.57 7.67
C LEU A 12 -6.99 -12.24 6.30
N GLU A 13 -7.47 -11.50 5.29
CA GLU A 13 -7.54 -11.92 3.90
C GLU A 13 -6.29 -11.43 3.14
N GLY A 14 -5.47 -12.37 2.65
CA GLY A 14 -4.31 -12.07 1.80
C GLY A 14 -4.70 -11.59 0.40
N GLN A 15 -3.69 -11.27 -0.42
CA GLN A 15 -3.86 -10.82 -1.80
C GLN A 15 -4.41 -11.96 -2.67
N ILE A 16 -5.48 -11.68 -3.43
CA ILE A 16 -6.15 -12.65 -4.29
C ILE A 16 -6.83 -11.99 -5.48
N ALA A 17 -6.73 -12.64 -6.65
CA ALA A 17 -7.51 -12.30 -7.83
C ALA A 17 -7.91 -13.55 -8.61
N ILE A 18 -9.05 -13.47 -9.32
CA ILE A 18 -9.51 -14.46 -10.28
C ILE A 18 -9.76 -13.71 -11.58
N ALA A 19 -9.18 -14.16 -12.68
CA ALA A 19 -9.45 -13.65 -14.01
C ALA A 19 -10.16 -14.72 -14.85
N THR A 20 -11.22 -14.31 -15.55
CA THR A 20 -12.02 -15.18 -16.43
C THR A 20 -12.04 -14.57 -17.81
N PRO A 21 -11.59 -15.29 -18.86
CA PRO A 21 -11.73 -14.85 -20.23
C PRO A 21 -13.22 -14.73 -20.62
N GLY A 22 -13.55 -13.69 -21.36
CA GLY A 22 -14.86 -13.49 -21.96
C GLY A 22 -14.82 -13.66 -23.47
N GLU A 23 -15.90 -13.27 -24.16
CA GLU A 23 -15.93 -13.20 -25.62
C GLU A 23 -15.13 -11.99 -26.12
N ASN A 24 -14.71 -12.00 -27.39
CA ASN A 24 -14.03 -10.89 -28.04
C ASN A 24 -12.79 -10.35 -27.28
N ASP A 25 -12.01 -11.22 -26.69
CA ASP A 25 -10.80 -10.87 -25.93
C ASP A 25 -11.08 -10.09 -24.62
N GLU A 26 -12.32 -10.09 -24.15
CA GLU A 26 -12.69 -9.47 -22.87
C GLU A 26 -12.17 -10.27 -21.67
N LEU A 27 -11.92 -9.57 -20.58
CA LEU A 27 -11.52 -10.16 -19.30
C LEU A 27 -12.39 -9.65 -18.16
N HIS A 28 -12.92 -10.58 -17.38
CA HIS A 28 -13.58 -10.28 -16.11
C HIS A 28 -12.65 -10.66 -14.94
N ILE A 29 -12.35 -9.70 -14.07
CA ILE A 29 -11.44 -9.88 -12.95
C ILE A 29 -12.19 -9.66 -11.65
N LEU A 30 -12.18 -10.67 -10.80
CA LEU A 30 -12.62 -10.57 -9.40
C LEU A 30 -11.38 -10.36 -8.54
N SER A 31 -11.22 -9.20 -7.95
CA SER A 31 -10.03 -8.86 -7.17
C SER A 31 -10.38 -8.33 -5.78
N SER A 32 -9.58 -8.71 -4.79
CA SER A 32 -9.61 -8.09 -3.47
C SER A 32 -8.73 -6.84 -3.51
N THR A 33 -9.33 -5.69 -3.85
CA THR A 33 -8.64 -4.41 -4.00
C THR A 33 -9.49 -3.24 -3.52
N GLN A 34 -8.84 -2.20 -3.01
CA GLN A 34 -9.46 -0.91 -2.69
C GLN A 34 -9.60 -0.01 -3.94
N HIS A 35 -8.92 -0.35 -5.05
CA HIS A 35 -8.82 0.51 -6.22
C HIS A 35 -9.10 -0.27 -7.54
N PRO A 36 -10.36 -0.68 -7.79
CA PRO A 36 -10.70 -1.49 -8.97
C PRO A 36 -10.39 -0.81 -10.30
N SER A 37 -10.53 0.50 -10.40
CA SER A 37 -10.21 1.25 -11.62
C SER A 37 -8.72 1.28 -11.94
N GLU A 38 -7.85 1.26 -10.93
CA GLU A 38 -6.41 1.14 -11.16
C GLU A 38 -6.04 -0.28 -11.60
N VAL A 39 -6.61 -1.31 -10.96
CA VAL A 39 -6.45 -2.70 -11.43
C VAL A 39 -6.87 -2.84 -12.89
N GLN A 40 -8.02 -2.28 -13.28
CA GLN A 40 -8.51 -2.26 -14.66
C GLN A 40 -7.47 -1.65 -15.60
N LYS A 41 -6.97 -0.46 -15.26
CA LYS A 41 -5.99 0.26 -16.06
C LYS A 41 -4.68 -0.53 -16.20
N VAL A 42 -4.12 -0.99 -15.08
CA VAL A 42 -2.84 -1.69 -15.07
C VAL A 42 -2.92 -3.02 -15.82
N VAL A 43 -4.02 -3.76 -15.69
CA VAL A 43 -4.23 -5.00 -16.47
C VAL A 43 -4.36 -4.71 -17.95
N ALA A 44 -5.18 -3.74 -18.35
CA ALA A 44 -5.36 -3.36 -19.75
C ALA A 44 -4.03 -2.94 -20.41
N GLU A 45 -3.26 -2.09 -19.73
CA GLU A 45 -1.94 -1.65 -20.19
C GLU A 45 -0.94 -2.80 -20.35
N ASN A 46 -0.87 -3.70 -19.38
CA ASN A 46 0.07 -4.82 -19.42
C ASN A 46 -0.28 -5.88 -20.47
N LEU A 47 -1.56 -6.04 -20.79
CA LEU A 47 -2.03 -7.00 -21.81
C LEU A 47 -2.19 -6.37 -23.20
N GLY A 48 -1.94 -5.06 -23.33
CA GLY A 48 -2.11 -4.34 -24.60
C GLY A 48 -3.57 -4.30 -25.07
N GLN A 49 -4.52 -4.28 -24.12
CA GLN A 49 -5.96 -4.27 -24.38
C GLN A 49 -6.57 -2.88 -24.17
N PRO A 50 -7.67 -2.55 -24.84
CA PRO A 50 -8.42 -1.35 -24.53
C PRO A 50 -9.05 -1.46 -23.13
N LEU A 51 -9.17 -0.34 -22.43
CA LEU A 51 -9.65 -0.28 -21.05
C LEU A 51 -11.03 -0.94 -20.85
N ASN A 52 -11.92 -0.76 -21.84
CA ASN A 52 -13.27 -1.32 -21.81
C ASN A 52 -13.35 -2.84 -22.04
N ALA A 53 -12.26 -3.47 -22.48
CA ALA A 53 -12.18 -4.93 -22.56
C ALA A 53 -11.91 -5.60 -21.20
N VAL A 54 -11.56 -4.83 -20.17
CA VAL A 54 -11.29 -5.33 -18.83
C VAL A 54 -12.36 -4.84 -17.87
N THR A 55 -13.08 -5.76 -17.26
CA THR A 55 -14.03 -5.47 -16.18
C THR A 55 -13.48 -5.97 -14.86
N VAL A 56 -13.45 -5.08 -13.86
CA VAL A 56 -12.98 -5.43 -12.51
C VAL A 56 -14.14 -5.33 -11.52
N GLU A 57 -14.38 -6.42 -10.81
CA GLU A 57 -15.40 -6.52 -9.77
C GLU A 57 -14.74 -6.71 -8.40
N VAL A 58 -15.22 -5.96 -7.40
CA VAL A 58 -14.89 -6.14 -5.99
C VAL A 58 -16.16 -6.48 -5.24
N ARG A 59 -16.23 -7.67 -4.65
CA ARG A 59 -17.42 -8.09 -3.89
C ARG A 59 -17.29 -7.69 -2.42
N ARG A 60 -16.51 -8.47 -1.68
CA ARG A 60 -16.26 -8.25 -0.25
C ARG A 60 -14.79 -8.41 0.01
N MET A 61 -14.24 -7.57 0.89
CA MET A 61 -12.89 -7.68 1.39
C MET A 61 -12.92 -8.02 2.87
N GLY A 62 -12.01 -8.90 3.31
CA GLY A 62 -11.82 -9.26 4.71
C GLY A 62 -10.94 -8.26 5.48
N GLY A 63 -10.69 -7.09 4.88
CA GLY A 63 -9.84 -6.01 5.36
C GLY A 63 -8.94 -5.49 4.25
N ALA A 64 -8.45 -4.25 4.38
CA ALA A 64 -7.55 -3.65 3.42
C ALA A 64 -6.62 -2.61 4.03
N PHE A 65 -7.13 -1.65 4.82
CA PHE A 65 -6.37 -0.67 5.62
C PHE A 65 -5.22 0.02 4.88
N GLY A 66 -5.37 0.25 3.56
CA GLY A 66 -4.32 0.78 2.67
C GLY A 66 -3.45 -0.30 2.00
N GLY A 67 -3.43 -1.54 2.51
CA GLY A 67 -2.60 -2.63 1.98
C GLY A 67 -3.08 -3.22 0.64
N LYS A 68 -4.26 -2.82 0.15
CA LYS A 68 -4.83 -3.31 -1.11
C LYS A 68 -5.16 -2.18 -2.10
N GLU A 69 -4.52 -1.01 -1.96
CA GLU A 69 -4.67 0.06 -2.95
C GLU A 69 -3.90 -0.28 -4.23
N THR A 70 -2.61 -0.56 -4.13
CA THR A 70 -1.72 -0.83 -5.26
C THR A 70 -1.22 -2.28 -5.30
N GLN A 71 -1.07 -2.93 -4.15
CA GLN A 71 -0.44 -4.27 -4.04
C GLN A 71 -1.26 -5.38 -4.74
N GLY A 72 -2.58 -5.21 -4.86
CA GLY A 72 -3.45 -6.11 -5.61
C GLY A 72 -3.22 -6.10 -7.12
N ASN A 73 -2.59 -5.05 -7.67
CA ASN A 73 -2.38 -4.87 -9.10
C ASN A 73 -1.54 -6.02 -9.70
N LEU A 74 -0.41 -6.36 -9.08
CA LEU A 74 0.46 -7.44 -9.54
C LEU A 74 -0.28 -8.77 -9.58
N ILE A 75 -1.04 -9.08 -8.55
CA ILE A 75 -1.79 -10.33 -8.43
C ILE A 75 -2.85 -10.43 -9.52
N ALA A 76 -3.55 -9.33 -9.78
CA ALA A 76 -4.56 -9.26 -10.83
C ALA A 76 -3.94 -9.39 -12.24
N VAL A 77 -2.80 -8.73 -12.50
CA VAL A 77 -2.09 -8.83 -13.79
C VAL A 77 -1.62 -10.25 -14.06
N VAL A 78 -1.02 -10.91 -13.07
CA VAL A 78 -0.54 -12.30 -13.23
C VAL A 78 -1.70 -13.26 -13.46
N ALA A 79 -2.80 -13.10 -12.73
CA ALA A 79 -4.01 -13.92 -12.94
C ALA A 79 -4.60 -13.66 -14.35
N ALA A 80 -4.67 -12.41 -14.79
CA ALA A 80 -5.16 -12.01 -16.10
C ALA A 80 -4.28 -12.56 -17.24
N LEU A 81 -2.96 -12.49 -17.10
CA LEU A 81 -2.02 -13.05 -18.06
C LEU A 81 -2.18 -14.57 -18.18
N ALA A 82 -2.27 -15.25 -17.04
CA ALA A 82 -2.49 -16.71 -17.02
C ALA A 82 -3.82 -17.10 -17.69
N ALA A 83 -4.89 -16.35 -17.42
CA ALA A 83 -6.20 -16.58 -18.03
C ALA A 83 -6.14 -16.36 -19.55
N LYS A 84 -5.51 -15.28 -19.99
CA LYS A 84 -5.36 -14.96 -21.43
C LYS A 84 -4.54 -16.01 -22.19
N VAL A 85 -3.42 -16.48 -21.62
CA VAL A 85 -2.54 -17.45 -22.26
C VAL A 85 -3.17 -18.84 -22.34
N THR A 86 -3.93 -19.22 -21.33
CA THR A 86 -4.53 -20.56 -21.24
C THR A 86 -5.95 -20.65 -21.81
N ASP A 87 -6.57 -19.50 -22.09
CA ASP A 87 -7.99 -19.36 -22.43
C ASP A 87 -8.92 -20.07 -21.41
N ARG A 88 -8.55 -19.96 -20.12
CA ARG A 88 -9.26 -20.57 -18.98
C ARG A 88 -9.27 -19.64 -17.79
N PRO A 89 -10.29 -19.75 -16.92
CA PRO A 89 -10.26 -19.03 -15.65
C PRO A 89 -8.99 -19.35 -14.85
N ALA A 90 -8.31 -18.31 -14.40
CA ALA A 90 -7.11 -18.44 -13.59
C ALA A 90 -7.29 -17.71 -12.24
N LYS A 91 -6.90 -18.36 -11.16
CA LYS A 91 -6.95 -17.83 -9.81
C LYS A 91 -5.53 -17.79 -9.24
N LEU A 92 -5.12 -16.61 -8.79
CA LEU A 92 -3.89 -16.44 -8.01
C LEU A 92 -4.26 -15.99 -6.60
N ARG A 93 -3.77 -16.71 -5.62
CA ARG A 93 -3.83 -16.35 -4.22
C ARG A 93 -2.46 -16.57 -3.62
N LEU A 94 -1.92 -15.54 -2.98
CA LEU A 94 -0.73 -15.71 -2.15
C LEU A 94 -1.11 -16.46 -0.86
N ASP A 95 -0.25 -17.35 -0.41
CA ASP A 95 -0.34 -17.81 0.95
C ASP A 95 0.14 -16.72 1.93
N ARG A 96 0.03 -16.99 3.21
CA ARG A 96 0.35 -15.96 4.22
C ARG A 96 1.83 -15.60 4.23
N ASP A 97 2.70 -16.57 4.07
CA ASP A 97 4.14 -16.36 4.15
C ASP A 97 4.65 -15.62 2.91
N ASP A 98 4.15 -15.98 1.73
CA ASP A 98 4.45 -15.28 0.48
C ASP A 98 3.92 -13.84 0.50
N ASP A 99 2.69 -13.63 0.96
CA ASP A 99 2.09 -12.30 1.08
C ASP A 99 2.89 -11.40 2.04
N MET A 100 3.37 -11.96 3.14
CA MET A 100 4.22 -11.25 4.10
C MET A 100 5.55 -10.78 3.53
N VAL A 101 6.11 -11.53 2.57
CA VAL A 101 7.43 -11.25 1.97
C VAL A 101 7.31 -10.39 0.71
N LEU A 102 6.30 -10.64 -0.13
CA LEU A 102 6.20 -10.08 -1.48
C LEU A 102 5.47 -8.74 -1.53
N THR A 103 4.53 -8.48 -0.61
CA THR A 103 3.71 -7.27 -0.65
C THR A 103 4.14 -6.24 0.39
N GLY A 104 3.90 -4.98 0.06
CA GLY A 104 4.17 -3.85 0.95
C GLY A 104 3.33 -3.89 2.22
N LYS A 105 3.87 -3.26 3.25
CA LYS A 105 3.27 -3.15 4.58
C LYS A 105 3.26 -1.68 5.01
N ARG A 106 2.90 -1.40 6.25
CA ARG A 106 3.01 -0.07 6.83
C ARG A 106 4.45 0.43 6.81
N HIS A 107 4.60 1.72 6.59
CA HIS A 107 5.91 2.35 6.60
C HIS A 107 6.52 2.29 8.00
N PRO A 108 7.69 1.66 8.18
CA PRO A 108 8.48 1.85 9.40
C PRO A 108 9.02 3.28 9.45
N PHE A 109 8.91 3.90 10.61
CA PHE A 109 9.45 5.23 10.87
C PHE A 109 10.55 5.19 11.93
N ARG A 110 11.60 5.98 11.71
CA ARG A 110 12.51 6.44 12.76
C ARG A 110 12.21 7.92 13.01
N ILE A 111 12.10 8.29 14.29
CA ILE A 111 11.79 9.66 14.67
C ILE A 111 12.84 10.13 15.69
N ALA A 112 13.49 11.27 15.42
CA ALA A 112 14.22 12.04 16.40
C ALA A 112 13.37 13.25 16.80
N TYR A 113 13.44 13.64 18.06
CA TYR A 113 12.68 14.77 18.56
C TYR A 113 13.45 15.54 19.63
N GLU A 114 13.18 16.84 19.67
CA GLU A 114 13.58 17.76 20.73
C GLU A 114 12.33 18.51 21.18
N VAL A 115 12.15 18.65 22.49
CA VAL A 115 10.98 19.34 23.06
C VAL A 115 11.45 20.33 24.12
N GLY A 116 11.10 21.60 23.92
CA GLY A 116 11.23 22.64 24.94
C GLY A 116 9.91 22.74 25.73
N PHE A 117 10.01 22.79 27.04
CA PHE A 117 8.87 22.98 27.93
C PHE A 117 9.29 23.82 29.17
N ASP A 118 8.33 24.46 29.80
CA ASP A 118 8.52 25.24 31.01
C ASP A 118 8.37 24.38 32.28
N ASP A 119 8.59 25.02 33.45
CA ASP A 119 8.51 24.34 34.74
C ASP A 119 7.10 23.83 35.08
N THR A 120 6.06 24.27 34.36
CA THR A 120 4.68 23.77 34.50
C THR A 120 4.40 22.60 33.59
N GLY A 121 5.30 22.25 32.67
CA GLY A 121 5.17 21.20 31.68
C GLY A 121 4.48 21.65 30.39
N LEU A 122 4.24 22.96 30.20
CA LEU A 122 3.73 23.49 28.94
C LEU A 122 4.82 23.47 27.86
N ILE A 123 4.46 22.90 26.71
CA ILE A 123 5.37 22.84 25.55
C ILE A 123 5.52 24.23 24.93
N SER A 124 6.76 24.68 24.76
CA SER A 124 7.11 25.95 24.13
C SER A 124 7.56 25.78 22.68
N ALA A 125 8.24 24.68 22.36
CA ALA A 125 8.69 24.37 21.02
C ALA A 125 8.92 22.87 20.83
N VAL A 126 8.75 22.40 19.58
CA VAL A 126 9.02 21.02 19.20
C VAL A 126 9.80 20.99 17.89
N ARG A 127 10.84 20.17 17.83
CA ARG A 127 11.52 19.78 16.60
C ARG A 127 11.37 18.30 16.40
N LEU A 128 10.85 17.90 15.21
CA LEU A 128 10.67 16.51 14.82
C LEU A 128 11.41 16.25 13.52
N GLU A 129 12.16 15.18 13.47
CA GLU A 129 12.78 14.69 12.25
C GLU A 129 12.36 13.24 12.05
N GLN A 130 11.69 12.96 10.92
CA GLN A 130 11.05 11.68 10.61
C GLN A 130 11.71 11.05 9.40
N TRP A 131 12.11 9.80 9.48
CA TRP A 131 12.62 8.99 8.37
C TRP A 131 11.65 7.84 8.09
N ALA A 132 10.95 7.92 6.95
CA ALA A 132 10.07 6.87 6.48
C ALA A 132 10.85 5.87 5.62
N ASN A 133 10.78 4.58 5.92
CA ASN A 133 11.29 3.54 5.05
C ASN A 133 10.29 3.27 3.94
N CYS A 134 10.64 3.63 2.69
CA CYS A 134 9.74 3.52 1.53
C CYS A 134 9.93 2.22 0.74
N GLY A 135 10.96 1.44 1.03
CA GLY A 135 11.34 0.30 0.20
C GLY A 135 12.06 0.71 -1.08
N TRP A 136 12.07 -0.16 -2.10
CA TRP A 136 12.84 0.04 -3.32
C TRP A 136 12.19 1.03 -4.32
N SER A 137 10.88 1.24 -4.22
CA SER A 137 10.15 2.26 -4.98
C SER A 137 9.21 3.05 -4.07
N THR A 138 8.76 4.21 -4.53
CA THR A 138 7.99 5.14 -3.70
C THR A 138 6.55 4.70 -3.46
N ASP A 139 5.92 4.02 -4.41
CA ASP A 139 4.51 3.65 -4.35
C ASP A 139 3.66 4.79 -3.74
N LEU A 140 2.99 4.57 -2.62
CA LEU A 140 2.18 5.57 -1.89
C LEU A 140 3.00 6.40 -0.87
N SER A 141 4.30 6.18 -0.77
CA SER A 141 5.14 6.74 0.30
C SER A 141 5.14 8.27 0.39
N HIS A 142 4.96 8.98 -0.75
CA HIS A 142 4.91 10.45 -0.74
C HIS A 142 3.71 10.94 0.09
N ALA A 143 2.52 10.48 -0.23
CA ALA A 143 1.30 10.88 0.45
C ALA A 143 1.31 10.47 1.94
N ILE A 144 1.84 9.29 2.25
CA ILE A 144 1.87 8.77 3.62
C ILE A 144 2.88 9.53 4.48
N ALA A 145 4.08 9.80 3.97
CA ALA A 145 5.09 10.58 4.69
C ALA A 145 4.65 12.04 4.90
N ASP A 146 4.00 12.65 3.89
CA ASP A 146 3.42 13.98 4.02
C ASP A 146 2.31 14.01 5.07
N ARG A 147 1.43 13.01 5.06
CA ARG A 147 0.38 12.90 6.07
C ARG A 147 0.94 12.73 7.47
N ALA A 148 1.97 11.91 7.66
CA ALA A 148 2.64 11.75 8.94
C ALA A 148 3.25 13.08 9.43
N MET A 149 3.83 13.88 8.53
CA MET A 149 4.39 15.19 8.83
C MET A 149 3.31 16.20 9.21
N PHE A 150 2.24 16.32 8.41
CA PHE A 150 1.16 17.29 8.63
C PHE A 150 0.28 17.00 9.84
N HIS A 151 0.28 15.77 10.34
CA HIS A 151 -0.49 15.34 11.51
C HIS A 151 0.42 15.02 12.71
N ALA A 152 1.68 15.47 12.70
CA ALA A 152 2.63 15.16 13.75
C ALA A 152 2.32 15.85 15.08
N ASP A 153 1.55 16.94 15.06
CA ASP A 153 1.03 17.63 16.24
C ASP A 153 -0.02 16.83 17.00
N ASN A 154 -0.72 15.92 16.30
CA ASN A 154 -1.81 15.11 16.85
C ASN A 154 -2.85 16.00 17.57
N ALA A 155 -3.01 15.83 18.89
CA ALA A 155 -3.95 16.60 19.72
C ALA A 155 -3.27 17.74 20.50
N TYR A 156 -2.01 18.01 20.26
CA TYR A 156 -1.25 19.02 20.98
C TYR A 156 -1.18 20.33 20.20
N PHE A 157 -1.08 21.43 20.93
CA PHE A 157 -0.74 22.73 20.37
C PHE A 157 0.73 23.01 20.60
N TYR A 158 1.48 23.27 19.54
CA TYR A 158 2.88 23.66 19.58
C TYR A 158 3.02 25.12 19.18
N PRO A 159 3.39 26.03 20.12
CA PRO A 159 3.60 27.44 19.79
C PRO A 159 4.65 27.67 18.72
N ALA A 160 5.69 26.81 18.68
CA ALA A 160 6.70 26.76 17.63
C ALA A 160 6.99 25.29 17.27
N ALA A 161 7.03 24.98 15.98
CA ALA A 161 7.33 23.63 15.49
C ALA A 161 8.22 23.68 14.25
N GLU A 162 9.23 22.81 14.22
CA GLU A 162 10.00 22.47 13.04
C GLU A 162 9.84 20.98 12.78
N ILE A 163 9.27 20.61 11.63
CA ILE A 163 9.02 19.20 11.27
C ILE A 163 9.66 18.92 9.93
N VAL A 164 10.57 17.95 9.89
CA VAL A 164 11.26 17.51 8.68
C VAL A 164 10.95 16.05 8.42
N SER A 165 10.59 15.71 7.17
CA SER A 165 10.26 14.35 6.76
C SER A 165 11.16 13.87 5.62
N HIS A 166 11.82 12.75 5.82
CA HIS A 166 12.70 12.09 4.85
C HIS A 166 12.06 10.80 4.34
N ARG A 167 12.09 10.61 3.02
CA ARG A 167 11.63 9.39 2.36
C ARG A 167 12.85 8.57 1.98
N CYS A 168 13.07 7.47 2.69
CA CYS A 168 14.28 6.66 2.57
C CYS A 168 14.06 5.50 1.60
N LYS A 169 14.80 5.49 0.50
CA LYS A 169 14.86 4.32 -0.38
C LYS A 169 15.71 3.23 0.27
N THR A 170 15.19 2.01 0.27
CA THR A 170 15.87 0.83 0.82
C THR A 170 15.75 -0.35 -0.15
N ASN A 171 16.32 -1.50 0.21
CA ASN A 171 16.21 -2.74 -0.55
C ASN A 171 15.04 -3.64 -0.13
N LEU A 172 14.14 -3.14 0.70
CA LEU A 172 12.91 -3.85 1.07
C LEU A 172 11.84 -3.68 -0.01
N VAL A 173 10.76 -4.45 0.10
CA VAL A 173 9.57 -4.24 -0.73
C VAL A 173 9.02 -2.83 -0.55
N SER A 174 8.37 -2.28 -1.57
CA SER A 174 7.74 -0.96 -1.48
C SER A 174 6.67 -0.95 -0.42
N MET A 175 6.74 0.00 0.51
CA MET A 175 5.75 0.17 1.55
C MET A 175 4.53 0.90 1.00
N THR A 176 3.33 0.57 1.48
CA THR A 176 2.08 1.03 0.87
C THR A 176 1.05 1.62 1.83
N ALA A 177 1.19 1.44 3.17
CA ALA A 177 0.21 1.93 4.16
C ALA A 177 0.88 2.62 5.35
#